data_0a618fd3b133bb45f02de471f0609d17
#
_entry.id   0a618fd3b133bb45f02de471f0609d17
#
_cell.length_a   1.000
_cell.length_b   1.000
_cell.length_c   1.000
_cell.angle_alpha   90.00
_cell.angle_beta   90.00
_cell.angle_gamma   90.00
#
_symmetry.space_group_name_H-M   'P 1'
#
loop_
_entity.id
_entity.type
_entity.pdbx_description
1 polymer ?
#
loop_
_entity_poly.entity_id
_entity_poly.type
_entity_poly.pdbx_seq_one_letter_code
_entity_poly.pdbx_strand_id
1 'polypeptide(L)'
;MRVIQNEQMQIGEVDISQIKFDPRSRDDIPKILKGLQYIYVNLDLREKIFELLEREIAPQIDKRNGRPGMELWKILVCGVLRLDLNEDYDRLCELVNHHNTIREMLGHGTFNEETYHFQTLKDNVGLFTPELLDKINQIVVQAGHG
;
A
#
# COMPACT_ATOMS: atom_id res chain seq x y z
N MET A 1 12.92 -6.97 -15.27
CA MET A 1 12.59 -7.14 -13.85
C MET A 1 12.01 -5.85 -13.31
N ARG A 2 10.90 -5.94 -12.60
CA ARG A 2 10.23 -4.78 -12.04
C ARG A 2 10.96 -4.30 -10.79
N VAL A 3 11.19 -3.00 -10.70
CA VAL A 3 11.73 -2.41 -9.48
C VAL A 3 10.58 -2.17 -8.52
N ILE A 4 10.60 -2.85 -7.37
CA ILE A 4 9.52 -2.79 -6.39
C ILE A 4 9.60 -1.50 -5.56
N GLN A 5 10.80 -1.12 -5.16
CA GLN A 5 11.01 0.04 -4.32
C GLN A 5 12.29 0.76 -4.74
N ASN A 6 12.21 2.07 -4.90
CA ASN A 6 13.38 2.90 -5.15
C ASN A 6 13.99 3.28 -3.81
N GLU A 7 15.25 2.93 -3.60
CA GLU A 7 15.94 3.24 -2.35
C GLU A 7 16.33 4.71 -2.22
N GLN A 8 16.40 5.43 -3.34
CA GLN A 8 16.75 6.85 -3.32
C GLN A 8 15.49 7.68 -3.16
N MET A 9 15.45 8.49 -2.13
CA MET A 9 14.35 9.41 -1.92
C MET A 9 14.46 10.59 -2.88
N GLN A 10 13.32 10.92 -3.50
CA GLN A 10 13.21 12.10 -4.34
C GLN A 10 12.57 13.23 -3.55
N ILE A 11 12.65 14.45 -4.10
CA ILE A 11 12.03 15.62 -3.49
C ILE A 11 10.50 15.36 -3.40
N GLY A 12 9.94 15.55 -2.22
CA GLY A 12 8.51 15.33 -1.98
C GLY A 12 8.16 13.92 -1.56
N GLU A 13 9.14 13.02 -1.47
CA GLU A 13 8.92 11.67 -0.95
C GLU A 13 9.25 11.60 0.53
N VAL A 14 8.68 10.61 1.21
CA VAL A 14 8.89 10.39 2.63
C VAL A 14 9.47 8.99 2.86
N ASP A 15 10.32 8.89 3.88
CA ASP A 15 10.83 7.59 4.32
C ASP A 15 9.76 6.92 5.19
N ILE A 16 9.16 5.85 4.66
CA ILE A 16 8.06 5.15 5.30
C ILE A 16 8.46 4.61 6.67
N SER A 17 9.72 4.21 6.84
CA SER A 17 10.20 3.69 8.13
C SER A 17 10.20 4.74 9.25
N GLN A 18 10.16 6.02 8.89
CA GLN A 18 10.20 7.13 9.83
C GLN A 18 8.85 7.73 10.15
N ILE A 19 7.78 7.25 9.55
CA ILE A 19 6.42 7.74 9.83
C ILE A 19 6.06 7.41 11.27
N LYS A 20 5.55 8.41 12.00
CA LYS A 20 5.13 8.25 13.39
C LYS A 20 3.63 8.24 13.50
N PHE A 21 3.12 7.43 14.42
CA PHE A 21 1.70 7.29 14.68
C PHE A 21 1.39 7.67 16.12
N ASP A 22 0.21 8.26 16.35
CA ASP A 22 -0.23 8.57 17.70
C ASP A 22 -0.65 7.26 18.40
N PRO A 23 0.08 6.85 19.46
CA PRO A 23 -0.26 5.60 20.18
C PRO A 23 -1.57 5.69 20.94
N ARG A 24 -2.09 6.90 21.12
CA ARG A 24 -3.36 7.13 21.84
C ARG A 24 -4.56 7.11 20.90
N SER A 25 -4.33 7.12 19.59
CA SER A 25 -5.42 7.15 18.63
C SER A 25 -6.23 5.86 18.70
N ARG A 26 -7.56 6.00 18.70
CA ARG A 26 -8.48 4.87 18.63
C ARG A 26 -8.95 4.60 17.21
N ASP A 27 -8.52 5.41 16.26
CA ASP A 27 -8.88 5.23 14.86
C ASP A 27 -8.26 3.96 14.30
N ASP A 28 -8.98 3.31 13.39
CA ASP A 28 -8.50 2.10 12.73
C ASP A 28 -7.37 2.41 11.75
N ILE A 29 -7.39 3.59 11.13
CA ILE A 29 -6.40 3.96 10.11
C ILE A 29 -4.97 3.88 10.64
N PRO A 30 -4.60 4.51 11.77
CA PRO A 30 -3.23 4.39 12.29
C PRO A 30 -2.82 2.95 12.58
N LYS A 31 -3.73 2.13 13.04
CA LYS A 31 -3.45 0.72 13.32
C LYS A 31 -3.12 -0.04 12.05
N ILE A 32 -3.89 0.18 10.99
CA ILE A 32 -3.67 -0.43 9.69
C ILE A 32 -2.33 0.01 9.11
N LEU A 33 -2.05 1.32 9.16
CA LEU A 33 -0.80 1.87 8.62
C LEU A 33 0.41 1.38 9.40
N LYS A 34 0.27 1.18 10.71
CA LYS A 34 1.34 0.65 11.55
C LYS A 34 1.68 -0.79 11.14
N GLY A 35 0.66 -1.59 10.84
CA GLY A 35 0.86 -2.94 10.33
C GLY A 35 1.56 -2.94 8.97
N LEU A 36 1.20 -2.01 8.10
CA LEU A 36 1.87 -1.85 6.81
C LEU A 36 3.32 -1.42 6.97
N GLN A 37 3.59 -0.51 7.91
CA GLN A 37 4.96 -0.09 8.22
C GLN A 37 5.80 -1.26 8.71
N TYR A 38 5.23 -2.12 9.55
CA TYR A 38 5.91 -3.33 10.04
C TYR A 38 6.33 -4.22 8.86
N ILE A 39 5.45 -4.41 7.88
CA ILE A 39 5.77 -5.15 6.67
C ILE A 39 6.93 -4.48 5.92
N TYR A 40 6.85 -3.16 5.78
CA TYR A 40 7.84 -2.41 5.01
C TYR A 40 9.25 -2.49 5.61
N VAL A 41 9.36 -2.37 6.94
CA VAL A 41 10.66 -2.32 7.60
C VAL A 41 11.28 -3.71 7.83
N ASN A 42 10.47 -4.76 7.79
CA ASN A 42 10.94 -6.13 7.93
C ASN A 42 11.30 -6.66 6.54
N LEU A 43 12.59 -6.68 6.21
CA LEU A 43 13.04 -6.98 4.85
C LEU A 43 12.60 -8.37 4.37
N ASP A 44 12.71 -9.38 5.22
CA ASP A 44 12.29 -10.74 4.84
C ASP A 44 10.79 -10.82 4.56
N LEU A 45 10.01 -10.20 5.43
CA LEU A 45 8.56 -10.17 5.29
C LEU A 45 8.14 -9.37 4.06
N ARG A 46 8.76 -8.21 3.86
CA ARG A 46 8.50 -7.37 2.70
C ARG A 46 8.77 -8.13 1.40
N GLU A 47 9.90 -8.82 1.34
CA GLU A 47 10.28 -9.59 0.16
C GLU A 47 9.26 -10.68 -0.16
N LYS A 48 8.83 -11.43 0.85
CA LYS A 48 7.83 -12.49 0.68
C LYS A 48 6.51 -11.93 0.18
N ILE A 49 6.08 -10.80 0.73
CA ILE A 49 4.82 -10.18 0.33
C ILE A 49 4.92 -9.61 -1.08
N PHE A 50 6.03 -8.96 -1.43
CA PHE A 50 6.20 -8.45 -2.78
C PHE A 50 6.30 -9.57 -3.81
N GLU A 51 6.90 -10.71 -3.48
CA GLU A 51 6.89 -11.88 -4.37
C GLU A 51 5.45 -12.33 -4.64
N LEU A 52 4.62 -12.36 -3.59
CA LEU A 52 3.21 -12.72 -3.72
C LEU A 52 2.49 -11.73 -4.62
N LEU A 53 2.71 -10.44 -4.42
CA LEU A 53 2.08 -9.40 -5.25
C LEU A 53 2.54 -9.47 -6.71
N GLU A 54 3.83 -9.72 -6.94
CA GLU A 54 4.36 -9.91 -8.29
C GLU A 54 3.68 -11.08 -8.98
N ARG A 55 3.42 -12.16 -8.28
CA ARG A 55 2.80 -13.34 -8.83
C ARG A 55 1.31 -13.17 -9.09
N GLU A 56 0.60 -12.50 -8.16
CA GLU A 56 -0.87 -12.43 -8.18
C GLU A 56 -1.42 -11.19 -8.89
N ILE A 57 -0.73 -10.07 -8.80
CA ILE A 57 -1.21 -8.78 -9.32
C ILE A 57 -0.47 -8.32 -10.56
N ALA A 58 0.86 -8.40 -10.58
CA ALA A 58 1.65 -7.82 -11.66
C ALA A 58 1.26 -8.33 -13.06
N PRO A 59 0.96 -9.64 -13.26
CA PRO A 59 0.52 -10.09 -14.58
C PRO A 59 -0.77 -9.44 -15.06
N GLN A 60 -1.66 -9.07 -14.14
CA GLN A 60 -2.91 -8.41 -14.50
C GLN A 60 -2.68 -6.97 -14.95
N ILE A 61 -1.73 -6.29 -14.32
CA ILE A 61 -1.36 -4.92 -14.70
C ILE A 61 -0.70 -4.92 -16.07
N ASP A 62 0.21 -5.85 -16.31
CA ASP A 62 0.99 -5.91 -17.56
C ASP A 62 0.12 -6.19 -18.79
N LYS A 63 -1.08 -6.73 -18.60
CA LYS A 63 -2.03 -6.97 -19.68
C LYS A 63 -2.75 -5.71 -20.17
N ARG A 64 -2.51 -4.56 -19.58
CA ARG A 64 -3.24 -3.32 -19.85
C ARG A 64 -2.58 -2.44 -20.91
N ASN A 65 -2.10 -3.00 -21.97
CA ASN A 65 -1.71 -2.28 -23.20
C ASN A 65 -0.95 -0.96 -22.96
N GLY A 66 0.14 -1.00 -22.19
CA GLY A 66 1.02 0.14 -22.03
C GLY A 66 0.59 1.24 -21.08
N ARG A 67 -0.53 1.10 -20.41
CA ARG A 67 -0.88 2.05 -19.33
C ARG A 67 -0.02 1.74 -18.10
N PRO A 68 0.72 2.73 -17.57
CA PRO A 68 1.47 2.50 -16.33
C PRO A 68 0.49 2.19 -15.20
N GLY A 69 0.68 1.03 -14.56
CA GLY A 69 -0.10 0.66 -13.39
C GLY A 69 0.44 1.35 -12.15
N MET A 70 -0.33 1.31 -11.08
CA MET A 70 0.16 1.75 -9.78
C MET A 70 1.27 0.80 -9.30
N GLU A 71 2.22 1.35 -8.55
CA GLU A 71 3.25 0.53 -7.93
C GLU A 71 2.62 -0.47 -6.95
N LEU A 72 3.25 -1.64 -6.82
CA LEU A 72 2.71 -2.72 -5.98
C LEU A 72 2.52 -2.29 -4.53
N TRP A 73 3.46 -1.52 -3.97
CA TRP A 73 3.33 -1.02 -2.61
C TRP A 73 2.07 -0.16 -2.45
N LYS A 74 1.80 0.71 -3.41
CA LYS A 74 0.62 1.58 -3.38
C LYS A 74 -0.67 0.77 -3.48
N ILE A 75 -0.69 -0.26 -4.32
CA ILE A 75 -1.84 -1.16 -4.41
C ILE A 75 -2.06 -1.90 -3.09
N LEU A 76 -0.97 -2.35 -2.45
CA LEU A 76 -1.05 -3.01 -1.16
C LEU A 76 -1.66 -2.08 -0.10
N VAL A 77 -1.13 -0.87 0.03
CA VAL A 77 -1.63 0.11 1.01
C VAL A 77 -3.11 0.40 0.78
N CYS A 78 -3.47 0.72 -0.45
CA CYS A 78 -4.86 1.07 -0.79
C CYS A 78 -5.79 -0.13 -0.64
N GLY A 79 -5.35 -1.31 -1.04
CA GLY A 79 -6.15 -2.53 -0.96
C GLY A 79 -6.44 -2.93 0.48
N VAL A 80 -5.43 -2.89 1.34
CA VAL A 80 -5.59 -3.20 2.76
C VAL A 80 -6.54 -2.19 3.42
N LEU A 81 -6.34 -0.90 3.14
CA LEU A 81 -7.21 0.15 3.69
C LEU A 81 -8.66 -0.07 3.28
N ARG A 82 -8.90 -0.29 1.99
CA ARG A 82 -10.27 -0.46 1.50
C ARG A 82 -10.96 -1.66 2.14
N LEU A 83 -10.28 -2.79 2.21
CA LEU A 83 -10.86 -4.01 2.74
C LEU A 83 -11.02 -3.97 4.26
N ASP A 84 -9.99 -3.51 4.97
CA ASP A 84 -10.03 -3.45 6.43
C ASP A 84 -11.02 -2.42 6.95
N LEU A 85 -11.17 -1.28 6.25
CA LEU A 85 -12.14 -0.25 6.62
C LEU A 85 -13.53 -0.51 6.02
N ASN A 86 -13.63 -1.49 5.12
CA ASN A 86 -14.87 -1.79 4.41
C ASN A 86 -15.44 -0.55 3.71
N GLU A 87 -14.58 0.14 2.97
CA GLU A 87 -14.94 1.39 2.28
C GLU A 87 -15.11 1.20 0.79
N ASP A 88 -15.91 2.08 0.17
CA ASP A 88 -16.02 2.12 -1.29
C ASP A 88 -14.86 2.91 -1.90
N TYR A 89 -14.80 2.92 -3.24
CA TYR A 89 -13.72 3.61 -3.94
C TYR A 89 -13.80 5.14 -3.84
N ASP A 90 -15.01 5.69 -3.67
CA ASP A 90 -15.17 7.13 -3.45
C ASP A 90 -14.47 7.57 -2.17
N ARG A 91 -14.71 6.81 -1.08
CA ARG A 91 -14.09 7.11 0.20
C ARG A 91 -12.58 6.86 0.15
N LEU A 92 -12.16 5.79 -0.50
CA LEU A 92 -10.74 5.50 -0.68
C LEU A 92 -10.06 6.63 -1.43
N CYS A 93 -10.66 7.12 -2.52
CA CYS A 93 -10.13 8.22 -3.31
C CYS A 93 -9.95 9.46 -2.45
N GLU A 94 -10.93 9.77 -1.62
CA GLU A 94 -10.85 10.91 -0.68
C GLU A 94 -9.68 10.74 0.29
N LEU A 95 -9.55 9.54 0.88
CA LEU A 95 -8.50 9.26 1.86
C LEU A 95 -7.10 9.39 1.25
N VAL A 96 -6.86 8.78 0.10
CA VAL A 96 -5.51 8.78 -0.50
C VAL A 96 -5.12 10.16 -1.04
N ASN A 97 -6.09 11.02 -1.30
CA ASN A 97 -5.82 12.37 -1.79
C ASN A 97 -5.74 13.41 -0.67
N HIS A 98 -6.31 13.15 0.50
CA HIS A 98 -6.43 14.18 1.54
C HIS A 98 -5.92 13.77 2.92
N HIS A 99 -5.80 12.49 3.23
CA HIS A 99 -5.35 12.06 4.55
C HIS A 99 -3.81 12.07 4.61
N ASN A 100 -3.24 12.95 5.41
CA ASN A 100 -1.79 13.17 5.43
C ASN A 100 -0.98 11.91 5.71
N THR A 101 -1.34 11.15 6.74
CA THR A 101 -0.56 9.97 7.11
C THR A 101 -0.66 8.86 6.06
N ILE A 102 -1.84 8.70 5.45
CA ILE A 102 -1.99 7.76 4.34
C ILE A 102 -1.09 8.18 3.17
N ARG A 103 -1.07 9.46 2.84
CA ARG A 103 -0.22 9.97 1.77
C ARG A 103 1.26 9.72 2.07
N GLU A 104 1.68 9.91 3.32
CA GLU A 104 3.04 9.57 3.72
C GLU A 104 3.34 8.08 3.54
N MET A 105 2.40 7.22 3.90
CA MET A 105 2.54 5.76 3.73
C MET A 105 2.64 5.39 2.26
N LEU A 106 2.01 6.17 1.38
CA LEU A 106 2.13 6.00 -0.07
C LEU A 106 3.43 6.58 -0.63
N GLY A 107 4.25 7.23 0.21
CA GLY A 107 5.53 7.80 -0.20
C GLY A 107 5.48 9.28 -0.55
N HIS A 108 4.35 9.95 -0.32
CA HIS A 108 4.19 11.37 -0.67
C HIS A 108 4.53 12.26 0.52
N GLY A 109 5.54 13.11 0.37
CA GLY A 109 5.89 14.11 1.37
C GLY A 109 4.97 15.32 1.31
N THR A 110 5.20 16.26 2.24
CA THR A 110 4.36 17.45 2.42
C THR A 110 4.23 18.29 1.15
N PHE A 111 5.27 18.37 0.35
CA PHE A 111 5.31 19.20 -0.86
C PHE A 111 4.91 18.44 -2.12
N ASN A 112 4.57 17.17 -1.99
CA ASN A 112 4.14 16.38 -3.14
C ASN A 112 2.63 16.58 -3.35
N GLU A 113 2.26 17.07 -4.54
CA GLU A 113 0.87 17.36 -4.89
C GLU A 113 0.23 16.29 -5.75
N GLU A 114 0.92 15.17 -5.95
CA GLU A 114 0.38 14.06 -6.74
C GLU A 114 -0.96 13.58 -6.18
N THR A 115 -1.93 13.40 -7.08
CA THR A 115 -3.27 12.93 -6.70
C THR A 115 -3.61 11.66 -7.47
N TYR A 116 -4.60 10.93 -6.94
CA TYR A 116 -5.07 9.68 -7.52
C TYR A 116 -6.45 9.89 -8.14
N HIS A 117 -6.64 9.42 -9.35
CA HIS A 117 -7.93 9.45 -10.02
C HIS A 117 -8.75 8.23 -9.63
N PHE A 118 -10.05 8.43 -9.47
CA PHE A 118 -10.98 7.38 -9.08
C PHE A 118 -10.84 6.13 -9.96
N GLN A 119 -10.82 6.30 -11.28
CA GLN A 119 -10.77 5.16 -12.20
C GLN A 119 -9.45 4.41 -12.09
N THR A 120 -8.34 5.12 -11.88
CA THR A 120 -7.04 4.48 -11.68
C THR A 120 -7.04 3.63 -10.41
N LEU A 121 -7.61 4.15 -9.33
CA LEU A 121 -7.74 3.40 -8.09
C LEU A 121 -8.59 2.15 -8.29
N LYS A 122 -9.75 2.31 -8.90
CA LYS A 122 -10.68 1.21 -9.11
C LYS A 122 -10.04 0.11 -9.96
N ASP A 123 -9.35 0.48 -11.04
CA ASP A 123 -8.74 -0.49 -11.96
C ASP A 123 -7.57 -1.24 -11.33
N ASN A 124 -6.79 -0.58 -10.48
CA ASN A 124 -5.59 -1.19 -9.90
C ASN A 124 -5.87 -1.83 -8.54
N VAL A 125 -6.56 -1.14 -7.66
CA VAL A 125 -6.84 -1.64 -6.31
C VAL A 125 -7.85 -2.78 -6.36
N GLY A 126 -8.71 -2.80 -7.37
CA GLY A 126 -9.64 -3.91 -7.58
C GLY A 126 -8.96 -5.26 -7.81
N LEU A 127 -7.69 -5.26 -8.19
CA LEU A 127 -6.91 -6.48 -8.33
C LEU A 127 -6.50 -7.08 -6.98
N PHE A 128 -6.56 -6.28 -5.92
CA PHE A 128 -6.24 -6.73 -4.56
C PHE A 128 -7.52 -7.31 -3.94
N THR A 129 -7.57 -8.63 -3.84
CA THR A 129 -8.76 -9.36 -3.42
C THR A 129 -8.73 -9.68 -1.92
N PRO A 130 -9.90 -9.99 -1.31
CA PRO A 130 -9.92 -10.50 0.07
C PRO A 130 -9.08 -11.78 0.25
N GLU A 131 -9.05 -12.64 -0.75
CA GLU A 131 -8.24 -13.87 -0.71
C GLU A 131 -6.76 -13.54 -0.65
N LEU A 132 -6.33 -12.54 -1.39
CA LEU A 132 -4.94 -12.08 -1.35
C LEU A 132 -4.60 -11.49 0.02
N LEU A 133 -5.51 -10.71 0.60
CA LEU A 133 -5.33 -10.17 1.94
C LEU A 133 -5.17 -11.29 2.97
N ASP A 134 -5.97 -12.35 2.86
CA ASP A 134 -5.85 -13.51 3.76
C ASP A 134 -4.49 -14.15 3.65
N LYS A 135 -3.96 -14.31 2.45
CA LYS A 135 -2.62 -14.87 2.24
C LYS A 135 -1.54 -14.00 2.90
N ILE A 136 -1.67 -12.68 2.76
CA ILE A 136 -0.74 -11.73 3.38
C ILE A 136 -0.80 -11.85 4.90
N ASN A 137 -2.00 -11.89 5.46
CA ASN A 137 -2.18 -12.02 6.90
C ASN A 137 -1.56 -13.31 7.44
N GLN A 138 -1.68 -14.41 6.71
CA GLN A 138 -1.03 -15.67 7.09
C GLN A 138 0.49 -15.55 7.09
N ILE A 139 1.05 -14.90 6.08
CA ILE A 139 2.49 -14.66 6.01
C ILE A 139 2.96 -13.82 7.20
N VAL A 140 2.22 -12.77 7.54
CA VAL A 140 2.56 -11.89 8.67
C VAL A 140 2.50 -12.65 10.00
N VAL A 141 1.46 -13.45 10.20
CA VAL A 141 1.30 -14.26 11.42
C VAL A 141 2.44 -15.26 11.57
N GLN A 142 2.78 -15.94 10.49
CA GLN A 142 3.89 -16.92 10.52
C GLN A 142 5.23 -16.25 10.82
N ALA A 143 5.46 -15.05 10.28
CA ALA A 143 6.68 -14.30 10.56
C ALA A 143 6.78 -13.90 12.03
N GLY A 144 5.64 -13.58 12.65
CA GLY A 144 5.59 -13.23 14.07
C GLY A 144 5.85 -14.41 15.00
N HIS A 145 5.66 -15.64 14.54
CA HIS A 145 5.89 -16.87 15.32
C HIS A 145 7.25 -17.50 15.06
N GLY A 146 7.92 -17.03 14.03
CA GLY A 146 9.23 -17.55 13.67
C GLY A 146 10.33 -16.81 14.40
#